data_4baf98bd154436e2b5a5d5f135cf4107
#
_entry.id   4baf98bd154436e2b5a5d5f135cf4107
#
_cell.length_a   1.000
_cell.length_b   1.000
_cell.length_c   1.000
_cell.angle_alpha   90.00
_cell.angle_beta   90.00
_cell.angle_gamma   90.00
#
_symmetry.space_group_name_H-M   'P 1'
#
loop_
_entity.id
_entity.type
_entity.pdbx_description
1 polymer ?
#
loop_
_entity_poly.entity_id
_entity_poly.type
_entity_poly.pdbx_seq_one_letter_code
_entity_poly.pdbx_strand_id
1 'polypeptide(L)'
;AWLAPIFLTIAIGIDKVLTMYLPSSIILFIGFSGTALLTPLLFKVHYGLIKKVLVNAVITATCGTASYYLLLKVLNISSFSLVMALFQGAFILDILFGYFFLNEHTNHTRKIVSCLLATLGILTLAL
;
A
#
# COMPACT_ATOMS: atom_id res chain seq x y z
N ALA A 1 -14.83 -2.49 6.58
CA ALA A 1 -13.50 -1.88 6.79
C ALA A 1 -12.44 -2.89 7.25
N TRP A 2 -12.81 -3.97 7.99
CA TRP A 2 -11.85 -4.96 8.55
C TRP A 2 -11.28 -5.97 7.53
N LEU A 3 -11.93 -6.15 6.39
CA LEU A 3 -11.51 -7.12 5.36
C LEU A 3 -10.31 -6.64 4.54
N ALA A 4 -10.14 -5.34 4.35
CA ALA A 4 -9.06 -4.79 3.54
C ALA A 4 -7.64 -5.17 4.02
N PRO A 5 -7.31 -5.08 5.32
CA PRO A 5 -5.99 -5.52 5.81
C PRO A 5 -5.73 -7.01 5.60
N ILE A 6 -6.76 -7.85 5.72
CA ILE A 6 -6.64 -9.30 5.50
C ILE A 6 -6.27 -9.57 4.04
N PHE A 7 -7.02 -8.98 3.09
CA PHE A 7 -6.72 -9.14 1.67
C PHE A 7 -5.35 -8.57 1.29
N LEU A 8 -4.97 -7.44 1.88
CA LEU A 8 -3.65 -6.84 1.66
C LEU A 8 -2.52 -7.76 2.13
N THR A 9 -2.66 -8.35 3.33
CA THR A 9 -1.66 -9.28 3.86
C THR A 9 -1.53 -10.53 2.98
N ILE A 10 -2.66 -11.09 2.52
CA ILE A 10 -2.67 -12.23 1.60
C ILE A 10 -1.99 -11.85 0.29
N ALA A 11 -2.30 -10.68 -0.28
CA ALA A 11 -1.71 -10.20 -1.52
C ALA A 11 -0.19 -10.06 -1.41
N ILE A 12 0.31 -9.40 -0.35
CA ILE A 12 1.75 -9.26 -0.10
C ILE A 12 2.41 -10.63 0.13
N GLY A 13 1.71 -11.58 0.79
CA GLY A 13 2.18 -12.94 0.96
C GLY A 13 2.35 -13.68 -0.38
N ILE A 14 1.40 -13.53 -1.28
CA ILE A 14 1.47 -14.07 -2.65
C ILE A 14 2.62 -13.42 -3.42
N ASP A 15 2.77 -12.10 -3.31
CA ASP A 15 3.87 -11.36 -3.95
C ASP A 15 5.24 -11.88 -3.46
N LYS A 16 5.38 -12.18 -2.16
CA LYS A 16 6.61 -12.77 -1.62
C LYS A 16 6.95 -14.10 -2.29
N VAL A 17 5.96 -14.96 -2.47
CA VAL A 17 6.16 -16.25 -3.16
C VAL A 17 6.53 -16.02 -4.63
N LEU A 18 5.83 -15.10 -5.31
CA LEU A 18 6.09 -14.78 -6.71
C LEU A 18 7.49 -14.20 -6.94
N THR A 19 8.00 -13.38 -6.00
CA THR A 19 9.36 -12.81 -6.13
C THR A 19 10.48 -13.85 -6.07
N MET A 20 10.20 -15.09 -5.60
CA MET A 20 11.15 -16.20 -5.64
C MET A 20 11.29 -16.81 -7.05
N TYR A 21 10.24 -16.68 -7.88
CA TYR A 21 10.18 -17.32 -9.20
C TYR A 21 10.26 -16.31 -10.36
N LEU A 22 9.80 -15.09 -10.14
CA LEU A 22 9.67 -14.09 -11.20
C LEU A 22 10.39 -12.79 -10.81
N PRO A 23 11.03 -12.11 -11.78
CA PRO A 23 11.60 -10.79 -11.53
C PRO A 23 10.50 -9.77 -11.19
N SER A 24 10.82 -8.87 -10.28
CA SER A 24 9.87 -7.86 -9.76
C SER A 24 9.18 -7.04 -10.84
N SER A 25 9.85 -6.81 -11.98
CA SER A 25 9.29 -6.08 -13.13
C SER A 25 8.12 -6.81 -13.78
N ILE A 26 8.18 -8.14 -13.89
CA ILE A 26 7.11 -8.96 -14.48
C ILE A 26 5.91 -8.99 -13.54
N ILE A 27 6.12 -9.16 -12.24
CA ILE A 27 5.04 -9.15 -11.23
C ILE A 27 4.30 -7.82 -11.29
N LEU A 28 5.06 -6.72 -11.32
CA LEU A 28 4.52 -5.38 -11.41
C LEU A 28 3.70 -5.18 -12.70
N PHE A 29 4.23 -5.61 -13.84
CA PHE A 29 3.52 -5.51 -15.12
C PHE A 29 2.20 -6.28 -15.11
N ILE A 30 2.19 -7.52 -14.63
CA ILE A 30 0.98 -8.36 -14.55
C ILE A 30 -0.05 -7.73 -13.60
N GLY A 31 0.38 -7.28 -12.40
CA GLY A 31 -0.49 -6.67 -11.41
C GLY A 31 -1.17 -5.40 -11.92
N PHE A 32 -0.40 -4.47 -12.51
CA PHE A 32 -0.96 -3.22 -13.02
C PHE A 32 -1.77 -3.40 -14.30
N SER A 33 -1.36 -4.29 -15.20
CA SER A 33 -2.13 -4.61 -16.42
C SER A 33 -3.45 -5.28 -16.07
N GLY A 34 -3.44 -6.22 -15.12
CA GLY A 34 -4.65 -6.89 -14.64
C GLY A 34 -5.65 -5.91 -14.02
N THR A 35 -5.18 -5.03 -13.12
CA THR A 35 -6.05 -4.00 -12.54
C THR A 35 -6.54 -2.98 -13.56
N ALA A 36 -5.72 -2.57 -14.52
CA ALA A 36 -6.11 -1.63 -15.57
C ALA A 36 -7.20 -2.21 -16.49
N LEU A 37 -7.16 -3.50 -16.76
CA LEU A 37 -8.18 -4.18 -17.57
C LEU A 37 -9.47 -4.47 -16.79
N LEU A 38 -9.34 -4.90 -15.52
CA LEU A 38 -10.49 -5.29 -14.71
C LEU A 38 -11.28 -4.10 -14.19
N THR A 39 -10.61 -2.98 -13.88
CA THR A 39 -11.29 -1.80 -13.32
C THR A 39 -12.41 -1.26 -14.20
N PRO A 40 -12.22 -1.00 -15.52
CA PRO A 40 -13.30 -0.52 -16.37
C PRO A 40 -14.40 -1.54 -16.62
N LEU A 41 -14.11 -2.85 -16.49
CA LEU A 41 -15.11 -3.92 -16.61
C LEU A 41 -16.02 -3.99 -15.38
N LEU A 42 -15.47 -3.77 -14.19
CA LEU A 42 -16.21 -3.87 -12.93
C LEU A 42 -16.89 -2.55 -12.52
N PHE A 43 -16.35 -1.42 -12.93
CA PHE A 43 -16.84 -0.10 -12.51
C PHE A 43 -17.18 0.76 -13.74
N LYS A 44 -18.35 1.42 -13.69
CA LYS A 44 -18.72 2.42 -14.70
C LYS A 44 -17.81 3.66 -14.55
N VAL A 45 -16.85 3.80 -15.44
CA VAL A 45 -15.92 4.95 -15.42
C VAL A 45 -16.54 6.14 -16.14
N HIS A 46 -16.69 7.27 -15.44
CA HIS A 46 -17.15 8.54 -16.02
C HIS A 46 -15.96 9.28 -16.65
N TYR A 47 -15.79 9.12 -17.97
CA TYR A 47 -14.66 9.68 -18.73
C TYR A 47 -14.61 11.23 -18.74
N GLY A 48 -15.72 11.91 -18.45
CA GLY A 48 -15.77 13.37 -18.45
C GLY A 48 -14.92 14.06 -17.38
N LEU A 49 -14.62 13.38 -16.29
CA LEU A 49 -13.80 13.89 -15.18
C LEU A 49 -12.28 13.68 -15.39
N ILE A 50 -11.89 12.82 -16.34
CA ILE A 50 -10.51 12.40 -16.54
C ILE A 50 -9.58 13.57 -16.83
N LYS A 51 -9.98 14.54 -17.67
CA LYS A 51 -9.14 15.68 -18.03
C LYS A 51 -8.75 16.55 -16.84
N LYS A 52 -9.63 16.73 -15.84
CA LYS A 52 -9.37 17.57 -14.66
C LYS A 52 -8.44 16.91 -13.63
N VAL A 53 -8.41 15.58 -13.62
CA VAL A 53 -7.70 14.80 -12.60
C VAL A 53 -6.46 14.10 -13.17
N LEU A 54 -6.25 14.18 -14.50
CA LEU A 54 -5.22 13.42 -15.20
C LEU A 54 -3.81 13.65 -14.64
N VAL A 55 -3.43 14.90 -14.39
CA VAL A 55 -2.09 15.22 -13.89
C VAL A 55 -1.86 14.59 -12.52
N ASN A 56 -2.82 14.77 -11.60
CA ASN A 56 -2.73 14.20 -10.26
C ASN A 56 -2.75 12.66 -10.31
N ALA A 57 -3.56 12.08 -11.20
CA ALA A 57 -3.62 10.65 -11.39
C ALA A 57 -2.30 10.08 -11.91
N VAL A 58 -1.64 10.76 -12.86
CA VAL A 58 -0.32 10.34 -13.40
C VAL A 58 0.74 10.40 -12.31
N ILE A 59 0.80 11.50 -11.53
CA ILE A 59 1.76 11.64 -10.43
C ILE A 59 1.53 10.52 -9.40
N THR A 60 0.29 10.31 -8.97
CA THR A 60 -0.04 9.26 -7.99
C THR A 60 0.29 7.87 -8.52
N ALA A 61 -0.03 7.59 -9.78
CA ALA A 61 0.29 6.30 -10.40
C ALA A 61 1.80 6.07 -10.49
N THR A 62 2.57 7.08 -10.87
CA THR A 62 4.04 6.98 -10.95
C THR A 62 4.67 6.74 -9.59
N CYS A 63 4.27 7.52 -8.57
CA CYS A 63 4.74 7.33 -7.20
C CYS A 63 4.32 5.95 -6.64
N GLY A 64 3.07 5.54 -6.88
CA GLY A 64 2.56 4.25 -6.45
C GLY A 64 3.32 3.08 -7.09
N THR A 65 3.57 3.17 -8.40
CA THR A 65 4.34 2.15 -9.14
C THR A 65 5.78 2.07 -8.62
N ALA A 66 6.44 3.20 -8.39
CA ALA A 66 7.79 3.25 -7.85
C ALA A 66 7.84 2.64 -6.43
N SER A 67 6.90 3.02 -5.57
CA SER A 67 6.80 2.48 -4.20
C SER A 67 6.58 0.97 -4.19
N TYR A 68 5.70 0.48 -5.06
CA TYR A 68 5.43 -0.95 -5.16
C TYR A 68 6.62 -1.73 -5.73
N TYR A 69 7.35 -1.17 -6.70
CA TYR A 69 8.59 -1.76 -7.20
C TYR A 69 9.64 -1.91 -6.10
N LEU A 70 9.83 -0.87 -5.28
CA LEU A 70 10.72 -0.91 -4.13
C LEU A 70 10.29 -1.96 -3.11
N LEU A 71 8.99 -2.06 -2.83
CA LEU A 71 8.42 -3.08 -1.95
C LEU A 71 8.78 -4.49 -2.44
N LEU A 72 8.58 -4.79 -3.73
CA LEU A 72 8.93 -6.08 -4.32
C LEU A 72 10.43 -6.39 -4.22
N LYS A 73 11.28 -5.37 -4.40
CA LYS A 73 12.74 -5.52 -4.21
C LYS A 73 13.09 -5.86 -2.76
N VAL A 74 12.50 -5.17 -1.80
CA VAL A 74 12.72 -5.44 -0.38
C VAL A 74 12.19 -6.82 0.01
N LEU A 75 11.02 -7.23 -0.51
CA LEU A 75 10.47 -8.57 -0.31
C LEU A 75 11.41 -9.67 -0.82
N ASN A 76 12.14 -9.42 -1.89
CA ASN A 76 13.08 -10.40 -2.43
C ASN A 76 14.27 -10.66 -1.49
N ILE A 77 14.82 -9.59 -0.88
CA ILE A 77 16.04 -9.67 -0.05
C ILE A 77 15.77 -9.82 1.45
N SER A 78 14.55 -9.54 1.92
CA SER A 78 14.21 -9.50 3.35
C SER A 78 13.17 -10.55 3.73
N SER A 79 13.08 -10.86 5.03
CA SER A 79 12.01 -11.70 5.55
C SER A 79 10.65 -11.00 5.44
N PHE A 80 9.59 -11.77 5.21
CA PHE A 80 8.23 -11.26 5.13
C PHE A 80 7.81 -10.47 6.38
N SER A 81 8.16 -10.98 7.57
CA SER A 81 7.85 -10.35 8.86
C SER A 81 8.46 -8.95 8.99
N LEU A 82 9.72 -8.80 8.56
CA LEU A 82 10.42 -7.50 8.60
C LEU A 82 9.78 -6.49 7.65
N VAL A 83 9.40 -6.93 6.46
CA VAL A 83 8.71 -6.06 5.48
C VAL A 83 7.35 -5.63 6.01
N MET A 84 6.59 -6.54 6.63
CA MET A 84 5.29 -6.20 7.22
C MET A 84 5.44 -5.23 8.40
N ALA A 85 6.47 -5.39 9.22
CA ALA A 85 6.77 -4.45 10.31
C ALA A 85 7.09 -3.04 9.78
N LEU A 86 7.92 -2.93 8.74
CA LEU A 86 8.21 -1.64 8.08
C LEU A 86 6.96 -1.02 7.46
N PHE A 87 6.11 -1.84 6.85
CA PHE A 87 4.85 -1.38 6.25
C PHE A 87 3.89 -0.81 7.31
N GLN A 88 3.82 -1.43 8.48
CA GLN A 88 3.06 -0.90 9.61
C GLN A 88 3.65 0.41 10.14
N GLY A 89 4.96 0.58 10.11
CA GLY A 89 5.62 1.85 10.45
C GLY A 89 5.21 3.00 9.54
N ALA A 90 4.89 2.74 8.27
CA ALA A 90 4.40 3.75 7.33
C ALA A 90 3.05 4.36 7.77
N PHE A 91 2.18 3.61 8.46
CA PHE A 91 0.92 4.15 8.99
C PHE A 91 1.14 5.28 10.00
N ILE A 92 2.25 5.24 10.74
CA ILE A 92 2.62 6.33 11.68
C ILE A 92 2.89 7.60 10.88
N LEU A 93 3.63 7.48 9.78
CA LEU A 93 3.92 8.61 8.89
C LEU A 93 2.63 9.15 8.23
N ASP A 94 1.71 8.28 7.83
CA ASP A 94 0.43 8.68 7.24
C ASP A 94 -0.41 9.49 8.24
N ILE A 95 -0.43 9.09 9.52
CA ILE A 95 -1.13 9.82 10.58
C ILE A 95 -0.49 11.19 10.82
N LEU A 96 0.86 11.25 10.85
CA LEU A 96 1.59 12.50 10.99
C LEU A 96 1.35 13.44 9.80
N PHE A 97 1.38 12.91 8.59
CA PHE A 97 1.08 13.65 7.36
C PHE A 97 -0.36 14.19 7.37
N GLY A 98 -1.34 13.35 7.72
CA GLY A 98 -2.73 13.75 7.87
C GLY A 98 -2.91 14.89 8.87
N TYR A 99 -2.17 14.83 9.98
CA TYR A 99 -2.20 15.86 11.01
C TYR A 99 -1.59 17.18 10.56
N PHE A 100 -0.34 17.15 10.04
CA PHE A 100 0.41 18.36 9.72
C PHE A 100 0.00 19.01 8.39
N PHE A 101 -0.30 18.20 7.36
CA PHE A 101 -0.55 18.69 6.00
C PHE A 101 -2.02 18.79 5.63
N LEU A 102 -2.86 17.86 6.10
CA LEU A 102 -4.29 17.83 5.78
C LEU A 102 -5.15 18.48 6.86
N ASN A 103 -4.53 18.91 7.98
CA ASN A 103 -5.22 19.56 9.11
C ASN A 103 -6.40 18.72 9.65
N GLU A 104 -6.28 17.40 9.56
CA GLU A 104 -7.28 16.44 10.00
C GLU A 104 -7.27 16.29 11.53
N HIS A 105 -8.03 17.14 12.23
CA HIS A 105 -8.11 17.11 13.69
C HIS A 105 -9.21 16.17 14.25
N THR A 106 -9.98 15.53 13.38
CA THR A 106 -11.06 14.63 13.80
C THR A 106 -10.56 13.28 14.29
N ASN A 107 -11.03 12.84 15.45
CA ASN A 107 -10.75 11.51 16.04
C ASN A 107 -9.27 11.22 16.39
N HIS A 108 -8.52 12.24 16.85
CA HIS A 108 -7.11 12.10 17.25
C HIS A 108 -6.84 10.93 18.19
N THR A 109 -7.63 10.81 19.24
CA THR A 109 -7.46 9.76 20.27
C THR A 109 -7.51 8.36 19.65
N ARG A 110 -8.45 8.13 18.71
CA ARG A 110 -8.55 6.83 18.04
C ARG A 110 -7.36 6.56 17.13
N LYS A 111 -6.86 7.58 16.41
CA LYS A 111 -5.69 7.47 15.55
C LYS A 111 -4.43 7.15 16.36
N ILE A 112 -4.23 7.85 17.49
CA ILE A 112 -3.09 7.62 18.39
C ILE A 112 -3.15 6.21 19.01
N VAL A 113 -4.32 5.78 19.51
CA VAL A 113 -4.48 4.44 20.06
C VAL A 113 -4.20 3.35 19.02
N SER A 114 -4.68 3.52 17.79
CA SER A 114 -4.38 2.58 16.69
C SER A 114 -2.89 2.53 16.37
N CYS A 115 -2.21 3.67 16.40
CA CYS A 115 -0.78 3.77 16.18
C CYS A 115 0.01 3.06 17.28
N LEU A 116 -0.36 3.26 18.54
CA LEU A 116 0.27 2.58 19.69
C LEU A 116 0.07 1.07 19.63
N LEU A 117 -1.13 0.60 19.28
CA LEU A 117 -1.39 -0.82 19.12
C LEU A 117 -0.57 -1.43 17.96
N ALA A 118 -0.44 -0.72 16.83
CA ALA A 118 0.40 -1.15 15.73
C ALA A 118 1.88 -1.23 16.13
N THR A 119 2.38 -0.25 16.88
CA THR A 119 3.77 -0.22 17.35
C THR A 119 4.05 -1.35 18.34
N LEU A 120 3.12 -1.64 19.25
CA LEU A 120 3.22 -2.79 20.15
C LEU A 120 3.24 -4.11 19.39
N GLY A 121 2.41 -4.25 18.34
CA GLY A 121 2.43 -5.43 17.48
C GLY A 121 3.77 -5.62 16.75
N ILE A 122 4.42 -4.53 16.32
CA ILE A 122 5.76 -4.59 15.70
C ILE A 122 6.81 -5.02 16.74
N LEU A 123 6.75 -4.47 17.93
CA LEU A 123 7.69 -4.81 19.02
C LEU A 123 7.59 -6.29 19.41
N THR A 124 6.39 -6.86 19.48
CA THR A 124 6.19 -8.29 19.77
C THR A 124 6.67 -9.22 18.66
N LEU A 125 6.76 -8.74 17.42
CA LEU A 125 7.31 -9.50 16.29
C LEU A 125 8.84 -9.41 16.19
N ALA A 126 9.43 -8.38 16.79
CA ALA A 126 10.87 -8.14 16.77
C ALA A 126 11.62 -8.80 17.95
N LEU A 127 10.89 -9.22 18.99
CA LEU A 127 11.39 -9.98 20.14
C LEU A 127 11.26 -11.49 19.90
#